data_89fdc6ebf238d3962cbe7087c667fe13
#
_entry.id   89fdc6ebf238d3962cbe7087c667fe13
#
_cell.length_a   1.000
_cell.length_b   1.000
_cell.length_c   1.000
_cell.angle_alpha   90.00
_cell.angle_beta   90.00
_cell.angle_gamma   90.00
#
_symmetry.space_group_name_H-M   'P 1'
#
loop_
_entity.id
_entity.type
_entity.pdbx_description
1 polymer ?
#
loop_
_entity_poly.entity_id
_entity_poly.type
_entity_poly.pdbx_seq_one_letter_code
_entity_poly.pdbx_strand_id
1 'polypeptide(L)'
;LMLHLVFYAKIGAEQKQFTLDEVINGVCEKLISRHPHIYSDTHVNNEEDVKKNWEKLKLKEGKTSVLSGVPVSLPSMVKAMRLQEKAKQVGFEWDTREQVWEKVEEEIRELQEAIGNRQLAIGLINKPEKDEIDKLSGNVEDELGDVFFSLVNFARFLQVDAENALERT
;
A
#
# COMPACT_ATOMS: atom_id res chain seq x y z
N LEU A 1 -1.85 24.43 3.91
CA LEU A 1 -2.83 23.35 4.17
C LEU A 1 -4.11 23.89 4.83
N MET A 2 -3.99 24.63 5.93
CA MET A 2 -5.15 25.18 6.69
C MET A 2 -6.04 26.10 5.83
N LEU A 3 -5.43 26.99 5.02
CA LEU A 3 -6.18 27.84 4.09
C LEU A 3 -7.06 27.05 3.11
N HIS A 4 -6.56 25.92 2.60
CA HIS A 4 -7.35 25.07 1.69
C HIS A 4 -8.56 24.43 2.39
N LEU A 5 -8.41 24.00 3.64
CA LEU A 5 -9.53 23.44 4.40
C LEU A 5 -10.65 24.47 4.59
N VAL A 6 -10.31 25.69 5.02
CA VAL A 6 -11.26 26.78 5.18
C VAL A 6 -11.89 27.17 3.85
N PHE A 7 -11.08 27.25 2.77
CA PHE A 7 -11.55 27.59 1.44
C PHE A 7 -12.55 26.57 0.89
N TYR A 8 -12.24 25.27 0.98
CA TYR A 8 -13.16 24.22 0.55
C TYR A 8 -14.42 24.16 1.41
N ALA A 9 -14.30 24.36 2.73
CA ALA A 9 -15.45 24.41 3.60
C ALA A 9 -16.37 25.63 3.27
N LYS A 10 -15.79 26.76 2.88
CA LYS A 10 -16.54 27.93 2.40
C LYS A 10 -17.31 27.63 1.11
N ILE A 11 -16.65 26.99 0.12
CA ILE A 11 -17.31 26.58 -1.13
C ILE A 11 -18.44 25.57 -0.82
N GLY A 12 -18.20 24.58 0.03
CA GLY A 12 -19.21 23.59 0.44
C GLY A 12 -20.43 24.24 1.09
N ALA A 13 -20.22 25.24 1.95
CA ALA A 13 -21.29 25.98 2.59
C ALA A 13 -22.09 26.84 1.59
N GLU A 14 -21.45 27.50 0.63
CA GLU A 14 -22.11 28.25 -0.43
C GLU A 14 -22.97 27.35 -1.33
N GLN A 15 -22.50 26.12 -1.57
CA GLN A 15 -23.24 25.09 -2.32
C GLN A 15 -24.25 24.32 -1.47
N LYS A 16 -24.41 24.68 -0.18
CA LYS A 16 -25.31 24.01 0.80
C LYS A 16 -25.06 22.50 0.93
N GLN A 17 -23.81 22.07 0.79
CA GLN A 17 -23.42 20.67 0.88
C GLN A 17 -22.96 20.31 2.29
N PHE A 18 -22.08 21.14 2.89
CA PHE A 18 -21.58 20.98 4.25
C PHE A 18 -20.97 22.28 4.77
N THR A 19 -20.86 22.38 6.08
CA THR A 19 -20.26 23.51 6.79
C THR A 19 -18.94 23.13 7.44
N LEU A 20 -18.14 24.12 7.85
CA LEU A 20 -16.91 23.89 8.59
C LEU A 20 -17.16 23.18 9.92
N ASP A 21 -18.26 23.52 10.62
CA ASP A 21 -18.63 22.90 11.88
C ASP A 21 -18.94 21.42 11.71
N GLU A 22 -19.66 21.05 10.65
CA GLU A 22 -19.93 19.63 10.32
C GLU A 22 -18.65 18.86 10.00
N VAL A 23 -17.69 19.47 9.30
CA VAL A 23 -16.39 18.85 9.06
C VAL A 23 -15.62 18.63 10.36
N ILE A 24 -15.57 19.64 11.23
CA ILE A 24 -14.88 19.55 12.52
C ILE A 24 -15.53 18.50 13.41
N ASN A 25 -16.84 18.53 13.57
CA ASN A 25 -17.57 17.57 14.38
C ASN A 25 -17.39 16.14 13.86
N GLY A 26 -17.48 15.92 12.53
CA GLY A 26 -17.26 14.60 11.94
C GLY A 26 -15.85 14.07 12.15
N VAL A 27 -14.83 14.94 12.17
CA VAL A 27 -13.45 14.53 12.51
C VAL A 27 -13.35 14.20 13.99
N CYS A 28 -13.93 15.00 14.89
CA CYS A 28 -13.92 14.74 16.33
C CYS A 28 -14.61 13.42 16.67
N GLU A 29 -15.82 13.19 16.16
CA GLU A 29 -16.55 11.92 16.35
C GLU A 29 -15.74 10.71 15.87
N LYS A 30 -15.12 10.82 14.69
CA LYS A 30 -14.26 9.78 14.14
C LYS A 30 -13.04 9.51 15.03
N LEU A 31 -12.43 10.54 15.59
CA LEU A 31 -11.29 10.40 16.50
C LEU A 31 -11.72 9.74 17.82
N ILE A 32 -12.83 10.16 18.40
CA ILE A 32 -13.38 9.58 19.64
C ILE A 32 -13.69 8.10 19.43
N SER A 33 -14.42 7.76 18.36
CA SER A 33 -14.82 6.38 18.08
C SER A 33 -13.64 5.45 17.80
N ARG A 34 -12.55 5.98 17.24
CA ARG A 34 -11.33 5.21 16.91
C ARG A 34 -10.31 5.10 18.05
N HIS A 35 -10.52 5.85 19.13
CA HIS A 35 -9.64 5.80 20.31
C HIS A 35 -10.40 5.39 21.58
N PRO A 36 -11.07 4.22 21.57
CA PRO A 36 -11.86 3.75 22.71
C PRO A 36 -11.00 3.53 23.96
N HIS A 37 -9.70 3.31 23.82
CA HIS A 37 -8.76 3.22 24.93
C HIS A 37 -8.51 4.56 25.65
N ILE A 38 -8.91 5.69 25.05
CA ILE A 38 -8.84 7.04 25.67
C ILE A 38 -10.22 7.48 26.16
N TYR A 39 -11.27 7.19 25.41
CA TYR A 39 -12.61 7.72 25.62
C TYR A 39 -13.62 6.68 26.15
N SER A 40 -13.20 5.43 26.36
CA SER A 40 -14.02 4.32 26.85
C SER A 40 -13.17 3.36 27.70
N ASP A 41 -13.79 2.29 28.21
CA ASP A 41 -13.16 1.31 29.11
C ASP A 41 -12.33 0.22 28.40
N THR A 42 -11.88 0.48 27.18
CA THR A 42 -11.07 -0.48 26.42
C THR A 42 -9.63 -0.45 26.89
N HIS A 43 -9.17 -1.54 27.50
CA HIS A 43 -7.76 -1.70 27.88
C HIS A 43 -6.91 -2.13 26.71
N VAL A 44 -5.75 -1.49 26.54
CA VAL A 44 -4.70 -1.83 25.57
C VAL A 44 -3.38 -1.94 26.33
N ASN A 45 -2.56 -2.94 26.00
CA ASN A 45 -1.32 -3.21 26.72
C ASN A 45 -0.11 -2.55 26.08
N ASN A 46 -0.18 -2.30 24.76
CA ASN A 46 0.93 -1.77 23.98
C ASN A 46 0.43 -1.01 22.74
N GLU A 47 1.35 -0.38 22.02
CA GLU A 47 1.09 0.37 20.80
C GLU A 47 0.55 -0.50 19.66
N GLU A 48 0.96 -1.79 19.59
CA GLU A 48 0.48 -2.72 18.57
C GLU A 48 -1.01 -3.04 18.76
N ASP A 49 -1.47 -3.19 20.00
CA ASP A 49 -2.89 -3.40 20.32
C ASP A 49 -3.73 -2.20 19.88
N VAL A 50 -3.22 -0.97 20.08
CA VAL A 50 -3.87 0.25 19.61
C VAL A 50 -4.01 0.24 18.10
N LYS A 51 -2.94 -0.08 17.35
CA LYS A 51 -2.94 -0.15 15.89
C LYS A 51 -3.91 -1.22 15.37
N LYS A 52 -3.90 -2.42 15.95
CA LYS A 52 -4.82 -3.51 15.60
C LYS A 52 -6.28 -3.15 15.84
N ASN A 53 -6.58 -2.54 16.99
CA ASN A 53 -7.94 -2.10 17.32
C ASN A 53 -8.41 -1.00 16.36
N TRP A 54 -7.53 -0.07 16.01
CA TRP A 54 -7.85 1.02 15.09
C TRP A 54 -8.21 0.51 13.68
N GLU A 55 -7.46 -0.46 13.15
CA GLU A 55 -7.80 -1.09 11.86
C GLU A 55 -9.11 -1.89 11.92
N LYS A 56 -9.36 -2.63 13.01
CA LYS A 56 -10.64 -3.33 13.22
C LYS A 56 -11.83 -2.37 13.24
N LEU A 57 -11.69 -1.21 13.89
CA LEU A 57 -12.73 -0.19 13.95
C LEU A 57 -12.99 0.43 12.57
N LYS A 58 -11.94 0.68 11.79
CA LYS A 58 -12.07 1.15 10.40
C LYS A 58 -12.82 0.16 9.51
N LEU A 59 -12.62 -1.15 9.69
CA LEU A 59 -13.36 -2.16 8.93
C LEU A 59 -14.85 -2.13 9.27
N LYS A 60 -15.22 -1.88 10.55
CA LYS A 60 -16.62 -1.74 10.97
C LYS A 60 -17.32 -0.51 10.37
N GLU A 61 -16.57 0.52 9.98
CA GLU A 61 -17.09 1.72 9.33
C GLU A 61 -17.44 1.53 7.84
N GLY A 62 -17.52 0.28 7.35
CA GLY A 62 -17.95 -0.04 5.98
C GLY A 62 -16.82 -0.10 4.96
N LYS A 63 -15.56 -0.22 5.38
CA LYS A 63 -14.47 -0.50 4.45
C LYS A 63 -14.52 -1.95 4.00
N THR A 64 -14.48 -2.17 2.71
CA THR A 64 -14.54 -3.50 2.08
C THR A 64 -13.23 -4.29 2.23
N SER A 65 -12.12 -3.61 2.51
CA SER A 65 -10.80 -4.23 2.66
C SER A 65 -9.89 -3.39 3.56
N VAL A 66 -8.98 -4.03 4.28
CA VAL A 66 -7.90 -3.38 5.03
C VAL A 66 -7.04 -2.53 4.09
N LEU A 67 -6.83 -2.99 2.86
CA LEU A 67 -5.99 -2.32 1.86
C LEU A 67 -6.68 -1.11 1.22
N SER A 68 -8.02 -1.00 1.28
CA SER A 68 -8.79 0.08 0.65
C SER A 68 -8.48 1.50 1.14
N GLY A 69 -7.73 1.64 2.23
CA GLY A 69 -7.33 2.93 2.79
C GLY A 69 -6.01 3.48 2.28
N VAL A 70 -5.38 2.82 1.31
CA VAL A 70 -4.13 3.30 0.69
C VAL A 70 -4.48 4.13 -0.53
N PRO A 71 -4.14 5.44 -0.57
CA PRO A 71 -4.46 6.29 -1.71
C PRO A 71 -3.77 5.81 -2.99
N VAL A 72 -4.52 5.80 -4.10
CA VAL A 72 -4.01 5.38 -5.41
C VAL A 72 -2.92 6.34 -5.93
N SER A 73 -2.98 7.61 -5.53
CA SER A 73 -2.06 8.67 -5.95
C SER A 73 -0.69 8.67 -5.26
N LEU A 74 -0.43 7.77 -4.34
CA LEU A 74 0.88 7.65 -3.69
C LEU A 74 1.94 7.17 -4.70
N PRO A 75 3.21 7.62 -4.55
CA PRO A 75 4.35 7.02 -5.24
C PRO A 75 4.38 5.50 -5.03
N SER A 76 4.82 4.74 -6.03
CA SER A 76 4.69 3.27 -6.04
C SER A 76 5.38 2.60 -4.85
N MET A 77 6.59 3.03 -4.50
CA MET A 77 7.32 2.47 -3.35
C MET A 77 6.62 2.77 -2.03
N VAL A 78 6.18 4.02 -1.83
CA VAL A 78 5.42 4.42 -0.64
C VAL A 78 4.12 3.62 -0.54
N LYS A 79 3.45 3.40 -1.67
CA LYS A 79 2.23 2.58 -1.75
C LYS A 79 2.51 1.14 -1.36
N ALA A 80 3.58 0.53 -1.89
CA ALA A 80 4.01 -0.83 -1.56
C ALA A 80 4.28 -0.98 -0.06
N MET A 81 5.07 -0.07 0.54
CA MET A 81 5.33 -0.04 1.99
C MET A 81 4.03 0.02 2.79
N ARG A 82 3.09 0.91 2.41
CA ARG A 82 1.80 1.05 3.11
C ARG A 82 0.92 -0.19 3.00
N LEU A 83 0.91 -0.86 1.84
CA LEU A 83 0.17 -2.11 1.64
C LEU A 83 0.74 -3.22 2.53
N GLN A 84 2.06 -3.36 2.58
CA GLN A 84 2.75 -4.36 3.39
C GLN A 84 2.56 -4.11 4.90
N GLU A 85 2.67 -2.86 5.35
CA GLU A 85 2.36 -2.50 6.74
C GLU A 85 0.93 -2.88 7.13
N LYS A 86 -0.02 -2.66 6.24
CA LYS A 86 -1.43 -3.02 6.48
C LYS A 86 -1.66 -4.53 6.49
N ALA A 87 -1.01 -5.26 5.59
CA ALA A 87 -1.05 -6.72 5.59
C ALA A 87 -0.51 -7.30 6.92
N LYS A 88 0.62 -6.76 7.40
CA LYS A 88 1.18 -7.10 8.71
C LYS A 88 0.17 -6.89 9.85
N GLN A 89 -0.54 -5.77 9.87
CA GLN A 89 -1.49 -5.44 10.94
C GLN A 89 -2.64 -6.43 11.07
N VAL A 90 -2.95 -7.17 10.00
CA VAL A 90 -3.98 -8.22 10.00
C VAL A 90 -3.41 -9.62 10.12
N GLY A 91 -2.13 -9.74 10.44
CA GLY A 91 -1.46 -11.00 10.67
C GLY A 91 -0.87 -11.65 9.41
N PHE A 92 -0.84 -10.93 8.28
CA PHE A 92 -0.18 -11.40 7.07
C PHE A 92 1.26 -10.88 7.04
N GLU A 93 2.16 -11.61 7.73
CA GLU A 93 3.57 -11.26 7.89
C GLU A 93 4.43 -12.51 7.79
N TRP A 94 5.64 -12.37 7.28
CA TRP A 94 6.67 -13.40 7.31
C TRP A 94 7.26 -13.52 8.71
N ASP A 95 7.64 -14.73 9.10
CA ASP A 95 8.21 -14.99 10.43
C ASP A 95 9.66 -14.51 10.54
N THR A 96 10.43 -14.63 9.46
CA THR A 96 11.86 -14.31 9.45
C THR A 96 12.27 -13.48 8.24
N ARG A 97 13.36 -12.75 8.39
CA ARG A 97 14.00 -11.97 7.34
C ARG A 97 14.47 -12.84 6.18
N GLU A 98 14.93 -14.04 6.51
CA GLU A 98 15.45 -15.02 5.55
C GLU A 98 14.34 -15.47 4.58
N GLN A 99 13.14 -15.75 5.07
CA GLN A 99 11.98 -16.07 4.22
C GLN A 99 11.61 -14.93 3.25
N VAL A 100 11.74 -13.68 3.71
CA VAL A 100 11.51 -12.53 2.81
C VAL A 100 12.57 -12.46 1.72
N TRP A 101 13.82 -12.80 2.05
CA TRP A 101 14.90 -12.84 1.06
C TRP A 101 14.71 -13.97 0.06
N GLU A 102 14.30 -15.17 0.51
CA GLU A 102 13.96 -16.29 -0.38
C GLU A 102 12.87 -15.88 -1.40
N LYS A 103 11.87 -15.06 -0.97
CA LYS A 103 10.88 -14.54 -1.91
C LYS A 103 11.47 -13.56 -2.91
N VAL A 104 12.43 -12.71 -2.52
CA VAL A 104 13.15 -11.85 -3.47
C VAL A 104 13.89 -12.69 -4.53
N GLU A 105 14.56 -13.77 -4.10
CA GLU A 105 15.26 -14.66 -5.03
C GLU A 105 14.29 -15.42 -5.96
N GLU A 106 13.10 -15.75 -5.48
CA GLU A 106 12.04 -16.35 -6.28
C GLU A 106 11.59 -15.38 -7.38
N GLU A 107 11.23 -14.13 -7.04
CA GLU A 107 10.80 -13.12 -8.01
C GLU A 107 11.88 -12.79 -9.05
N ILE A 108 13.13 -12.75 -8.63
CA ILE A 108 14.26 -12.57 -9.57
C ILE A 108 14.35 -13.74 -10.57
N ARG A 109 14.10 -14.97 -10.14
CA ARG A 109 14.09 -16.13 -11.05
C ARG A 109 12.92 -16.07 -12.03
N GLU A 110 11.73 -15.71 -11.55
CA GLU A 110 10.53 -15.56 -12.38
C GLU A 110 10.73 -14.47 -13.44
N LEU A 111 11.32 -13.34 -13.07
CA LEU A 111 11.72 -12.29 -14.02
C LEU A 111 12.75 -12.81 -15.05
N GLN A 112 13.76 -13.58 -14.64
CA GLN A 112 14.75 -14.16 -15.56
C GLN A 112 14.11 -15.14 -16.54
N GLU A 113 13.17 -15.97 -16.09
CA GLU A 113 12.40 -16.88 -16.93
C GLU A 113 11.52 -16.11 -17.92
N ALA A 114 10.82 -15.08 -17.49
CA ALA A 114 10.02 -14.22 -18.36
C ALA A 114 10.86 -13.55 -19.46
N ILE A 115 12.04 -13.04 -19.12
CA ILE A 115 12.99 -12.47 -20.08
C ILE A 115 13.48 -13.54 -21.06
N GLY A 116 13.84 -14.74 -20.58
CA GLY A 116 14.27 -15.85 -21.40
C GLY A 116 13.19 -16.31 -22.38
N ASN A 117 11.97 -16.46 -21.93
CA ASN A 117 10.82 -16.83 -22.75
C ASN A 117 10.52 -15.78 -23.82
N ARG A 118 10.61 -14.49 -23.49
CA ARG A 118 10.46 -13.38 -24.44
C ARG A 118 11.55 -13.43 -25.52
N GLN A 119 12.82 -13.67 -25.17
CA GLN A 119 13.92 -13.76 -26.11
C GLN A 119 13.77 -14.95 -27.05
N LEU A 120 13.37 -16.13 -26.53
CA LEU A 120 13.09 -17.32 -27.32
C LEU A 120 11.94 -17.11 -28.30
N ALA A 121 10.85 -16.50 -27.85
CA ALA A 121 9.69 -16.23 -28.71
C ALA A 121 10.08 -15.27 -29.86
N ILE A 122 10.81 -14.19 -29.56
CA ILE A 122 11.28 -13.24 -30.59
C ILE A 122 12.25 -13.92 -31.57
N GLY A 123 13.10 -14.86 -31.11
CA GLY A 123 14.03 -15.59 -31.94
C GLY A 123 13.41 -16.68 -32.82
N LEU A 124 12.31 -17.29 -32.39
CA LEU A 124 11.64 -18.38 -33.10
C LEU A 124 10.56 -17.90 -34.09
N ILE A 125 9.99 -16.72 -33.88
CA ILE A 125 8.95 -16.15 -34.72
C ILE A 125 9.58 -15.21 -35.73
N ASN A 126 9.62 -15.61 -37.01
CA ASN A 126 10.20 -14.81 -38.10
C ASN A 126 9.53 -13.46 -38.33
N LYS A 127 8.33 -13.23 -37.77
CA LYS A 127 7.62 -11.93 -37.61
C LYS A 127 6.59 -12.09 -36.49
N PRO A 128 6.92 -11.84 -35.24
CA PRO A 128 5.95 -11.89 -34.16
C PRO A 128 4.86 -10.83 -34.38
N GLU A 129 3.61 -11.22 -34.21
CA GLU A 129 2.50 -10.28 -34.22
C GLU A 129 2.64 -9.32 -33.02
N LYS A 130 2.18 -8.07 -33.19
CA LYS A 130 2.30 -7.05 -32.15
C LYS A 130 1.66 -7.49 -30.83
N ASP A 131 0.52 -8.17 -30.89
CA ASP A 131 -0.21 -8.66 -29.73
C ASP A 131 0.54 -9.73 -28.92
N GLU A 132 1.39 -10.54 -29.57
CA GLU A 132 2.25 -11.52 -28.91
C GLU A 132 3.41 -10.83 -28.19
N ILE A 133 4.03 -9.85 -28.85
CA ILE A 133 5.10 -9.05 -28.25
C ILE A 133 4.57 -8.29 -27.04
N ASP A 134 3.38 -7.69 -27.14
CA ASP A 134 2.77 -6.91 -26.06
C ASP A 134 2.44 -7.80 -24.85
N LYS A 135 1.94 -9.04 -25.06
CA LYS A 135 1.72 -10.00 -23.97
C LYS A 135 2.99 -10.42 -23.26
N LEU A 136 4.05 -10.75 -24.03
CA LEU A 136 5.34 -11.14 -23.47
C LEU A 136 6.04 -9.97 -22.77
N SER A 137 5.82 -8.76 -23.24
CA SER A 137 6.31 -7.55 -22.58
C SER A 137 5.56 -7.28 -21.28
N GLY A 138 4.23 -7.45 -21.26
CA GLY A 138 3.41 -7.30 -20.04
C GLY A 138 3.87 -8.27 -18.94
N ASN A 139 4.15 -9.53 -19.28
CA ASN A 139 4.66 -10.50 -18.31
C ASN A 139 6.01 -10.08 -17.69
N VAL A 140 6.95 -9.54 -18.49
CA VAL A 140 8.22 -9.03 -17.96
C VAL A 140 8.04 -7.78 -17.07
N GLU A 141 7.07 -6.91 -17.41
CA GLU A 141 6.75 -5.74 -16.60
C GLU A 141 6.13 -6.14 -15.26
N ASP A 142 5.25 -7.13 -15.24
CA ASP A 142 4.62 -7.65 -14.04
C ASP A 142 5.67 -8.26 -13.11
N GLU A 143 6.52 -9.17 -13.60
CA GLU A 143 7.59 -9.79 -12.81
C GLU A 143 8.60 -8.77 -12.27
N LEU A 144 8.94 -7.77 -13.08
CA LEU A 144 9.79 -6.67 -12.59
C LEU A 144 9.10 -5.89 -11.45
N GLY A 145 7.81 -5.71 -11.54
CA GLY A 145 6.99 -5.10 -10.49
C GLY A 145 7.03 -5.91 -9.20
N ASP A 146 6.95 -7.25 -9.30
CA ASP A 146 6.99 -8.16 -8.16
C ASP A 146 8.36 -8.20 -7.50
N VAL A 147 9.45 -8.14 -8.29
CA VAL A 147 10.82 -7.94 -7.75
C VAL A 147 10.91 -6.64 -6.94
N PHE A 148 10.39 -5.52 -7.45
CA PHE A 148 10.41 -4.27 -6.70
C PHE A 148 9.56 -4.35 -5.42
N PHE A 149 8.40 -4.98 -5.49
CA PHE A 149 7.52 -5.15 -4.33
C PHE A 149 8.17 -6.01 -3.24
N SER A 150 8.82 -7.11 -3.62
CA SER A 150 9.54 -7.99 -2.70
C SER A 150 10.77 -7.31 -2.07
N LEU A 151 11.52 -6.51 -2.85
CA LEU A 151 12.64 -5.71 -2.34
C LEU A 151 12.19 -4.64 -1.35
N VAL A 152 11.07 -3.96 -1.60
CA VAL A 152 10.48 -3.00 -0.66
C VAL A 152 10.11 -3.71 0.66
N ASN A 153 9.57 -4.93 0.58
CA ASN A 153 9.26 -5.73 1.76
C ASN A 153 10.53 -6.10 2.54
N PHE A 154 11.58 -6.51 1.85
CA PHE A 154 12.86 -6.82 2.48
C PHE A 154 13.48 -5.59 3.15
N ALA A 155 13.45 -4.42 2.50
CA ALA A 155 13.89 -3.16 3.10
C ALA A 155 13.13 -2.85 4.42
N ARG A 156 11.82 -3.12 4.47
CA ARG A 156 11.00 -2.97 5.66
C ARG A 156 11.48 -3.88 6.82
N PHE A 157 11.84 -5.13 6.53
CA PHE A 157 12.42 -6.05 7.52
C PHE A 157 13.79 -5.58 8.03
N LEU A 158 14.57 -4.90 7.18
CA LEU A 158 15.83 -4.26 7.56
C LEU A 158 15.64 -2.92 8.27
N GLN A 159 14.38 -2.45 8.45
CA GLN A 159 14.06 -1.13 8.98
C GLN A 159 14.65 0.02 8.14
N VAL A 160 14.75 -0.19 6.83
CA VAL A 160 15.23 0.79 5.84
C VAL A 160 14.03 1.33 5.08
N ASP A 161 13.96 2.65 4.94
CA ASP A 161 13.00 3.31 4.06
C ASP A 161 13.50 3.20 2.61
N ALA A 162 12.79 2.39 1.80
CA ALA A 162 13.18 2.09 0.43
C ALA A 162 13.12 3.33 -0.49
N GLU A 163 12.13 4.22 -0.30
CA GLU A 163 12.01 5.47 -1.05
C GLU A 163 13.20 6.39 -0.77
N ASN A 164 13.50 6.64 0.52
CA ASN A 164 14.64 7.44 0.91
C ASN A 164 15.99 6.82 0.53
N ALA A 165 16.09 5.50 0.51
CA ALA A 165 17.30 4.81 0.07
C ALA A 165 17.56 5.05 -1.42
N LEU A 166 16.50 4.93 -2.25
CA LEU A 166 16.59 5.18 -3.68
C LEU A 166 16.86 6.66 -4.00
N GLU A 167 16.24 7.60 -3.27
CA GLU A 167 16.41 9.04 -3.48
C GLU A 167 17.86 9.52 -3.26
N ARG A 168 18.65 8.75 -2.48
CA ARG A 168 20.06 9.09 -2.18
C ARG A 168 21.06 8.60 -3.22
N THR A 169 20.64 7.78 -4.19
CA THR A 169 21.51 7.25 -5.26
C THR A 169 21.55 8.16 -6.46
#